data_eec8740c2ab46d1204c6e47b54f2a978
#
_entry.id   eec8740c2ab46d1204c6e47b54f2a978
#
_cell.length_a   1.000
_cell.length_b   1.000
_cell.length_c   1.000
_cell.angle_alpha   90.00
_cell.angle_beta   90.00
_cell.angle_gamma   90.00
#
_symmetry.space_group_name_H-M   'P 1'
#
loop_
_entity.id
_entity.type
_entity.pdbx_description
1 polymer ?
#
loop_
_entity_poly.entity_id
_entity_poly.type
_entity_poly.pdbx_seq_one_letter_code
_entity_poly.pdbx_strand_id
1 'polypeptide(L)'
;MKKYISVLCLVSAIALPTFTSYAHDLPHTPATQKTQAPRAKGVWIDVRSADEFKQGHLSDAINVPHDKIAQQIAQIEPNKNAPINLYCRSGRRAEVALQELKKLGYNQVINHGGYDDLIKQGLK
;
A
#
# COMPACT_ATOMS: atom_id res chain seq x y z
N MET A 1 53.61 -65.60 28.02
CA MET A 1 52.87 -65.82 26.76
C MET A 1 51.84 -64.72 26.61
N LYS A 2 52.05 -63.88 25.68
CA LYS A 2 51.24 -62.68 25.51
C LYS A 2 50.16 -62.99 24.49
N LYS A 3 48.90 -63.00 24.92
CA LYS A 3 47.78 -63.13 24.05
C LYS A 3 47.38 -61.75 23.56
N TYR A 4 47.63 -61.46 22.33
CA TYR A 4 47.18 -60.25 21.70
C TYR A 4 45.70 -60.41 21.34
N ILE A 5 44.89 -59.65 22.01
CA ILE A 5 43.46 -59.55 21.67
C ILE A 5 43.39 -58.48 20.61
N SER A 6 43.18 -58.87 19.39
CA SER A 6 42.87 -57.94 18.28
C SER A 6 41.50 -57.34 18.55
N VAL A 7 41.48 -56.08 18.93
CA VAL A 7 40.24 -55.32 18.96
C VAL A 7 39.95 -54.89 17.54
N LEU A 8 38.98 -55.53 16.95
CA LEU A 8 38.43 -55.15 15.67
C LEU A 8 37.59 -53.90 15.89
N CYS A 9 38.14 -52.75 15.53
CA CYS A 9 37.35 -51.50 15.48
C CYS A 9 36.35 -51.59 14.32
N LEU A 10 35.12 -51.89 14.64
CA LEU A 10 34.00 -51.68 13.76
C LEU A 10 33.74 -50.20 13.67
N VAL A 11 34.25 -49.61 12.61
CA VAL A 11 33.86 -48.25 12.25
C VAL A 11 32.43 -48.30 11.71
N SER A 12 31.49 -48.02 12.58
CA SER A 12 30.12 -47.75 12.16
C SER A 12 30.10 -46.48 11.34
N ALA A 13 30.01 -46.60 10.05
CA ALA A 13 29.69 -45.46 9.18
C ALA A 13 28.28 -45.02 9.51
N ILE A 14 28.18 -43.97 10.31
CA ILE A 14 26.91 -43.27 10.51
C ILE A 14 26.63 -42.55 9.21
N ALA A 15 25.79 -43.11 8.39
CA ALA A 15 25.22 -42.41 7.28
C ALA A 15 24.31 -41.30 7.84
N LEU A 16 24.79 -40.09 7.81
CA LEU A 16 23.97 -38.93 8.07
C LEU A 16 22.87 -38.85 7.03
N PRO A 17 21.60 -38.82 7.41
CA PRO A 17 20.56 -38.51 6.45
C PRO A 17 20.82 -37.09 5.92
N THR A 18 21.18 -37.02 4.66
CA THR A 18 21.13 -35.73 3.97
C THR A 18 19.67 -35.29 3.99
N PHE A 19 19.38 -34.36 4.87
CA PHE A 19 18.14 -33.59 4.74
C PHE A 19 18.24 -32.82 3.45
N THR A 20 17.73 -33.41 2.40
CA THR A 20 17.40 -32.64 1.21
C THR A 20 16.30 -31.71 1.65
N SER A 21 16.65 -30.48 1.92
CA SER A 21 15.67 -29.43 2.03
C SER A 21 14.96 -29.36 0.70
N TYR A 22 13.85 -30.06 0.59
CA TYR A 22 12.90 -29.75 -0.45
C TYR A 22 12.41 -28.35 -0.13
N ALA A 23 13.06 -27.36 -0.72
CA ALA A 23 12.43 -26.09 -0.89
C ALA A 23 11.13 -26.41 -1.63
N HIS A 24 10.02 -26.39 -0.90
CA HIS A 24 8.74 -26.35 -1.53
C HIS A 24 8.70 -24.99 -2.23
N ASP A 25 9.20 -24.98 -3.44
CA ASP A 25 8.75 -24.04 -4.43
C ASP A 25 7.27 -24.37 -4.66
N LEU A 26 6.45 -23.85 -3.75
CA LEU A 26 5.09 -23.61 -4.11
C LEU A 26 5.18 -22.76 -5.39
N PRO A 27 4.55 -23.20 -6.48
CA PRO A 27 4.40 -22.30 -7.58
C PRO A 27 3.68 -21.10 -7.00
N HIS A 28 4.42 -20.05 -6.68
CA HIS A 28 3.88 -18.74 -6.63
C HIS A 28 3.35 -18.52 -8.04
N THR A 29 2.12 -18.95 -8.26
CA THR A 29 1.34 -18.29 -9.26
C THR A 29 1.50 -16.83 -8.92
N PRO A 30 2.16 -16.04 -9.75
CA PRO A 30 2.08 -14.61 -9.57
C PRO A 30 0.58 -14.36 -9.60
N ALA A 31 0.00 -14.14 -8.41
CA ALA A 31 -1.26 -13.46 -8.37
C ALA A 31 -1.01 -12.28 -9.29
N THR A 32 -1.73 -12.21 -10.38
CA THR A 32 -1.65 -11.12 -11.32
C THR A 32 -1.92 -9.91 -10.46
N GLN A 33 -0.84 -9.34 -9.91
CA GLN A 33 -0.89 -8.03 -9.32
C GLN A 33 -1.27 -7.20 -10.52
N LYS A 34 -2.58 -6.89 -10.61
CA LYS A 34 -3.04 -5.86 -11.51
C LYS A 34 -2.18 -4.68 -11.14
N THR A 35 -1.16 -4.44 -11.94
CA THR A 35 -0.22 -3.36 -11.73
C THR A 35 -1.05 -2.10 -11.66
N GLN A 36 -1.26 -1.64 -10.43
CA GLN A 36 -1.93 -0.38 -10.19
C GLN A 36 -1.04 0.69 -10.82
N ALA A 37 -1.64 1.59 -11.56
CA ALA A 37 -0.90 2.72 -12.09
C ALA A 37 -0.18 3.44 -10.96
N PRO A 38 1.06 3.91 -11.16
CA PRO A 38 1.79 4.60 -10.12
C PRO A 38 1.01 5.82 -9.65
N ARG A 39 0.77 5.88 -8.34
CA ARG A 39 0.09 7.01 -7.69
C ARG A 39 1.10 8.05 -7.24
N ALA A 40 0.67 9.30 -7.24
CA ALA A 40 1.39 10.35 -6.54
C ALA A 40 1.54 10.02 -5.05
N LYS A 41 2.71 10.35 -4.49
CA LYS A 41 2.99 10.15 -3.06
C LYS A 41 2.13 11.08 -2.21
N GLY A 42 1.88 10.68 -0.98
CA GLY A 42 1.13 11.44 -0.01
C GLY A 42 -0.24 10.84 0.29
N VAL A 43 -0.99 11.51 1.14
CA VAL A 43 -2.36 11.09 1.48
C VAL A 43 -3.30 11.36 0.31
N TRP A 44 -4.20 10.43 0.06
CA TRP A 44 -5.27 10.58 -0.92
C TRP A 44 -6.59 10.79 -0.22
N ILE A 45 -7.30 11.84 -0.56
CA ILE A 45 -8.55 12.22 0.07
C ILE A 45 -9.65 12.33 -1.00
N ASP A 46 -10.68 11.54 -0.79
CA ASP A 46 -11.93 11.64 -1.54
C ASP A 46 -12.81 12.69 -0.87
N VAL A 47 -13.03 13.81 -1.54
CA VAL A 47 -13.81 14.93 -1.02
C VAL A 47 -15.27 14.89 -1.44
N ARG A 48 -15.73 13.74 -1.94
CA ARG A 48 -17.13 13.48 -2.24
C ARG A 48 -17.93 13.22 -0.96
N SER A 49 -19.23 13.04 -1.12
CA SER A 49 -20.08 12.60 -0.02
C SER A 49 -19.74 11.17 0.45
N ALA A 50 -20.13 10.84 1.67
CA ALA A 50 -19.96 9.49 2.22
C ALA A 50 -20.69 8.42 1.38
N ASP A 51 -21.85 8.74 0.82
CA ASP A 51 -22.59 7.81 -0.02
C ASP A 51 -21.88 7.52 -1.36
N GLU A 52 -21.33 8.54 -1.99
CA GLU A 52 -20.51 8.36 -3.19
C GLU A 52 -19.26 7.52 -2.89
N PHE A 53 -18.60 7.76 -1.77
CA PHE A 53 -17.45 6.99 -1.32
C PHE A 53 -17.75 5.50 -1.12
N LYS A 54 -18.90 5.19 -0.52
CA LYS A 54 -19.36 3.82 -0.31
C LYS A 54 -19.65 3.07 -1.61
N GLN A 55 -20.04 3.77 -2.66
CA GLN A 55 -20.32 3.18 -3.98
C GLN A 55 -19.03 2.77 -4.72
N GLY A 56 -17.90 3.28 -4.31
CA GLY A 56 -16.59 2.99 -4.85
C GLY A 56 -15.65 4.17 -4.66
N HIS A 57 -14.41 3.88 -4.34
CA HIS A 57 -13.36 4.89 -4.13
C HIS A 57 -11.99 4.29 -4.44
N LEU A 58 -10.98 5.12 -4.54
CA LEU A 58 -9.61 4.64 -4.68
C LEU A 58 -9.18 3.92 -3.40
N SER A 59 -8.46 2.80 -3.55
CA SER A 59 -7.89 2.07 -2.41
C SER A 59 -7.07 3.03 -1.55
N ASP A 60 -7.14 2.86 -0.22
CA ASP A 60 -6.42 3.69 0.75
C ASP A 60 -6.81 5.18 0.77
N ALA A 61 -7.80 5.61 -0.01
CA ALA A 61 -8.31 6.96 0.09
C ALA A 61 -9.14 7.15 1.36
N ILE A 62 -8.99 8.32 1.96
CA ILE A 62 -9.78 8.73 3.13
C ILE A 62 -10.92 9.60 2.65
N ASN A 63 -12.13 9.37 3.15
CA ASN A 63 -13.27 10.21 2.81
C ASN A 63 -13.39 11.39 3.77
N VAL A 64 -13.24 12.58 3.22
CA VAL A 64 -13.49 13.83 3.92
C VAL A 64 -14.22 14.76 2.98
N PRO A 65 -15.53 14.96 3.14
CA PRO A 65 -16.28 15.85 2.29
C PRO A 65 -15.66 17.25 2.20
N HIS A 66 -15.74 17.88 1.05
CA HIS A 66 -15.07 19.16 0.75
C HIS A 66 -15.43 20.28 1.73
N ASP A 67 -16.64 20.27 2.27
CA ASP A 67 -17.14 21.26 3.24
C ASP A 67 -16.64 21.03 4.67
N LYS A 68 -15.99 19.88 4.92
CA LYS A 68 -15.44 19.50 6.25
C LYS A 68 -13.93 19.39 6.28
N ILE A 69 -13.28 19.49 5.13
CA ILE A 69 -11.84 19.22 5.04
C ILE A 69 -11.00 20.20 5.87
N ALA A 70 -11.38 21.46 5.89
CA ALA A 70 -10.66 22.46 6.67
C ALA A 70 -10.63 22.16 8.18
N GLN A 71 -11.68 21.52 8.69
CA GLN A 71 -11.79 21.16 10.10
C GLN A 71 -11.05 19.86 10.44
N GLN A 72 -10.89 18.96 9.49
CA GLN A 72 -10.39 17.61 9.72
C GLN A 72 -8.96 17.39 9.26
N ILE A 73 -8.44 18.23 8.39
CA ILE A 73 -7.14 17.98 7.74
C ILE A 73 -5.98 17.91 8.72
N ALA A 74 -5.98 18.70 9.78
CA ALA A 74 -4.90 18.71 10.75
C ALA A 74 -4.76 17.39 11.53
N GLN A 75 -5.83 16.62 11.63
CA GLN A 75 -5.80 15.27 12.24
C GLN A 75 -5.33 14.21 11.27
N ILE A 76 -5.52 14.42 9.97
CA ILE A 76 -5.16 13.48 8.92
C ILE A 76 -3.71 13.69 8.50
N GLU A 77 -3.33 14.95 8.24
CA GLU A 77 -1.99 15.34 7.84
C GLU A 77 -1.61 16.66 8.49
N PRO A 78 -0.94 16.64 9.64
CA PRO A 78 -0.53 17.86 10.32
C PRO A 78 0.61 18.60 9.64
N ASN A 79 1.40 17.90 8.80
CA ASN A 79 2.54 18.49 8.11
C ASN A 79 2.08 19.34 6.92
N LYS A 80 2.24 20.65 7.01
CA LYS A 80 1.86 21.59 5.95
C LYS A 80 2.68 21.43 4.66
N ASN A 81 3.81 20.76 4.71
CA ASN A 81 4.69 20.51 3.56
C ASN A 81 4.48 19.13 2.95
N ALA A 82 3.65 18.29 3.55
CA ALA A 82 3.38 16.96 3.01
C ALA A 82 2.45 17.02 1.79
N PRO A 83 2.65 16.13 0.80
CA PRO A 83 1.77 16.05 -0.35
C PRO A 83 0.36 15.59 0.03
N ILE A 84 -0.66 16.29 -0.47
CA ILE A 84 -2.07 15.94 -0.32
C ILE A 84 -2.68 15.83 -1.71
N ASN A 85 -3.32 14.71 -1.99
CA ASN A 85 -3.93 14.41 -3.25
C ASN A 85 -5.46 14.38 -3.08
N LEU A 86 -6.16 15.23 -3.79
CA LEU A 86 -7.61 15.37 -3.71
C LEU A 86 -8.27 14.88 -5.00
N TYR A 87 -9.41 14.27 -4.87
CA TYR A 87 -10.30 14.02 -6.00
C TYR A 87 -11.76 14.09 -5.57
N CYS A 88 -12.63 14.32 -6.53
CA CYS A 88 -14.07 14.23 -6.34
C CYS A 88 -14.71 13.55 -7.55
N ARG A 89 -15.93 13.87 -7.92
CA ARG A 89 -16.58 13.31 -9.11
C ARG A 89 -16.12 13.97 -10.41
N SER A 90 -15.90 15.29 -10.38
CA SER A 90 -15.56 16.07 -11.59
C SER A 90 -14.40 17.04 -11.38
N GLY A 91 -13.82 17.10 -10.18
CA GLY A 91 -12.75 18.03 -9.82
C GLY A 91 -13.21 19.36 -9.20
N ARG A 92 -14.50 19.70 -9.28
CA ARG A 92 -15.01 21.02 -8.79
C ARG A 92 -14.97 21.12 -7.27
N ARG A 93 -15.47 20.11 -6.56
CA ARG A 93 -15.41 20.05 -5.09
C ARG A 93 -13.97 19.92 -4.59
N ALA A 94 -13.13 19.18 -5.31
CA ALA A 94 -11.72 19.07 -5.01
C ALA A 94 -10.99 20.41 -5.17
N GLU A 95 -11.41 21.25 -6.11
CA GLU A 95 -10.85 22.61 -6.24
C GLU A 95 -11.23 23.48 -5.05
N VAL A 96 -12.47 23.43 -4.59
CA VAL A 96 -12.89 24.14 -3.36
C VAL A 96 -12.05 23.69 -2.17
N ALA A 97 -11.90 22.38 -1.99
CA ALA A 97 -11.09 21.82 -0.91
C ALA A 97 -9.62 22.24 -1.01
N LEU A 98 -9.05 22.26 -2.21
CA LEU A 98 -7.68 22.72 -2.46
C LEU A 98 -7.48 24.17 -2.02
N GLN A 99 -8.39 25.06 -2.36
CA GLN A 99 -8.32 26.46 -1.97
C GLN A 99 -8.40 26.63 -0.45
N GLU A 100 -9.27 25.87 0.22
CA GLU A 100 -9.37 25.88 1.69
C GLU A 100 -8.06 25.40 2.35
N LEU A 101 -7.47 24.34 1.83
CA LEU A 101 -6.20 23.81 2.36
C LEU A 101 -5.04 24.79 2.13
N LYS A 102 -5.00 25.45 0.99
CA LYS A 102 -4.00 26.51 0.74
C LYS A 102 -4.12 27.67 1.73
N LYS A 103 -5.32 28.10 2.04
CA LYS A 103 -5.56 29.13 3.06
C LYS A 103 -5.04 28.72 4.44
N LEU A 104 -5.06 27.43 4.75
CA LEU A 104 -4.54 26.86 5.99
C LEU A 104 -3.02 26.67 5.99
N GLY A 105 -2.35 26.96 4.88
CA GLY A 105 -0.89 26.88 4.75
C GLY A 105 -0.36 25.57 4.18
N TYR A 106 -1.22 24.66 3.69
CA TYR A 106 -0.77 23.47 2.99
C TYR A 106 -0.26 23.86 1.60
N ASN A 107 1.00 23.53 1.31
CA ASN A 107 1.69 24.02 0.12
C ASN A 107 1.86 22.98 -1.00
N GLN A 108 1.53 21.72 -0.76
CA GLN A 108 1.62 20.65 -1.75
C GLN A 108 0.27 19.93 -1.91
N VAL A 109 -0.75 20.66 -2.33
CA VAL A 109 -2.09 20.12 -2.56
C VAL A 109 -2.34 20.03 -4.06
N ILE A 110 -2.78 18.87 -4.53
CA ILE A 110 -3.06 18.59 -5.94
C ILE A 110 -4.50 18.12 -6.10
N ASN A 111 -5.21 18.75 -7.02
CA ASN A 111 -6.53 18.30 -7.47
C ASN A 111 -6.34 17.35 -8.66
N HIS A 112 -6.69 16.08 -8.49
CA HIS A 112 -6.57 15.05 -9.52
C HIS A 112 -7.82 14.88 -10.38
N GLY A 113 -8.83 15.70 -10.18
CA GLY A 113 -10.06 15.67 -10.99
C GLY A 113 -11.11 14.69 -10.51
N GLY A 114 -11.66 13.91 -11.40
CA GLY A 114 -12.77 13.03 -11.16
C GLY A 114 -12.40 11.58 -10.93
N TYR A 115 -13.15 10.90 -10.07
CA TYR A 115 -12.97 9.49 -9.73
C TYR A 115 -12.99 8.58 -10.97
N ASP A 116 -13.97 8.76 -11.85
CA ASP A 116 -14.09 7.92 -13.04
C ASP A 116 -12.91 8.07 -13.99
N ASP A 117 -12.37 9.27 -14.12
CA ASP A 117 -11.18 9.51 -14.95
C ASP A 117 -9.94 8.87 -14.35
N LEU A 118 -9.82 8.88 -13.03
CA LEU A 118 -8.73 8.20 -12.32
C LEU A 118 -8.80 6.68 -12.49
N ILE A 119 -9.99 6.10 -12.43
CA ILE A 119 -10.19 4.67 -12.70
C ILE A 119 -9.82 4.32 -14.15
N LYS A 120 -10.20 5.14 -15.12
CA LYS A 120 -9.80 4.96 -16.54
C LYS A 120 -8.28 5.03 -16.73
N GLN A 121 -7.59 5.82 -15.92
CA GLN A 121 -6.13 5.91 -15.91
C GLN A 121 -5.45 4.71 -15.24
N GLY A 122 -6.22 3.79 -14.66
CA GLY A 122 -5.72 2.59 -14.02
C GLY A 122 -5.47 2.71 -12.53
N LEU A 123 -5.85 3.80 -11.89
CA LEU A 123 -5.82 3.91 -10.43
C LEU A 123 -6.95 3.05 -9.83
N LYS A 124 -6.71 2.52 -8.65
CA LYS A 124 -7.69 1.66 -7.92
C LYS A 124 -7.67 2.01 -6.45
#